data_14e5c1d1c767fbe1abc7bdb3108e2dcc
#
_entry.id   14e5c1d1c767fbe1abc7bdb3108e2dcc
#
_cell.length_a   1.000
_cell.length_b   1.000
_cell.length_c   1.000
_cell.angle_alpha   90.00
_cell.angle_beta   90.00
_cell.angle_gamma   90.00
#
_symmetry.space_group_name_H-M   'P 1'
#
loop_
_entity.id
_entity.type
_entity.pdbx_description
1 polymer ?
#
loop_
_entity_poly.entity_id
_entity_poly.type
_entity_poly.pdbx_seq_one_letter_code
_entity_poly.pdbx_strand_id
1 'polypeptide(L)'
;MSELPTYVLERTFVAPRETVWKAWTDPTLFARWYGPNVETIIHRLELRSGGDCRVEMRWSGGSNFQKLAYIEVTPPARLVWLHSNTDADWEIASNPRMPDWPRVLLTTVTFNTFDKETHLRLTWSPHEASEREIACFAAAMDGMGRGWDAGMESLAKLLVEIQAQSLKGELNSLSGH
;
A
#
# COMPACT_ATOMS: atom_id res chain seq x y z
N MET A 1 25.00 -13.27 12.28
CA MET A 1 23.76 -12.46 12.20
C MET A 1 22.79 -13.14 11.26
N SER A 2 21.61 -13.46 11.74
CA SER A 2 20.57 -13.99 10.87
C SER A 2 19.99 -12.86 10.01
N GLU A 3 19.72 -13.14 8.75
CA GLU A 3 19.04 -12.23 7.85
C GLU A 3 17.61 -11.96 8.35
N LEU A 4 17.15 -10.70 8.25
CA LEU A 4 15.79 -10.34 8.65
C LEU A 4 14.77 -11.03 7.74
N PRO A 5 13.69 -11.57 8.30
CA PRO A 5 12.61 -12.12 7.48
C PRO A 5 12.03 -11.02 6.61
N THR A 6 11.86 -11.31 5.33
CA THR A 6 11.34 -10.35 4.35
C THR A 6 10.20 -11.01 3.59
N TYR A 7 9.02 -10.40 3.69
CA TYR A 7 7.87 -10.77 2.86
C TYR A 7 7.99 -10.08 1.51
N VAL A 8 7.78 -10.83 0.43
CA VAL A 8 7.86 -10.33 -0.94
C VAL A 8 6.55 -10.61 -1.65
N LEU A 9 5.98 -9.58 -2.25
CA LEU A 9 4.79 -9.66 -3.09
C LEU A 9 5.15 -9.13 -4.48
N GLU A 10 4.81 -9.87 -5.51
CA GLU A 10 5.00 -9.47 -6.90
C GLU A 10 3.69 -9.61 -7.68
N ARG A 11 3.38 -8.61 -8.49
CA ARG A 11 2.19 -8.61 -9.36
C ARG A 11 2.49 -7.86 -10.66
N THR A 12 1.87 -8.31 -11.72
CA THR A 12 1.91 -7.63 -13.02
C THR A 12 0.53 -7.10 -13.35
N PHE A 13 0.45 -5.82 -13.71
CA PHE A 13 -0.79 -5.16 -14.10
C PHE A 13 -0.72 -4.72 -15.56
N VAL A 14 -1.80 -4.93 -16.30
CA VAL A 14 -1.93 -4.46 -17.69
C VAL A 14 -2.35 -3.00 -17.67
N ALA A 15 -1.43 -2.14 -17.26
CA ALA A 15 -1.63 -0.70 -17.11
C ALA A 15 -0.28 0.02 -17.19
N PRO A 16 -0.26 1.28 -17.68
CA PRO A 16 0.96 2.10 -17.66
C PRO A 16 1.45 2.35 -16.23
N ARG A 17 2.75 2.43 -16.05
CA ARG A 17 3.39 2.66 -14.76
C ARG A 17 2.86 3.91 -14.04
N GLU A 18 2.62 4.98 -14.78
CA GLU A 18 2.08 6.23 -14.26
C GLU A 18 0.68 6.06 -13.68
N THR A 19 -0.14 5.22 -14.30
CA THR A 19 -1.50 4.89 -13.81
C THR A 19 -1.44 4.08 -12.51
N VAL A 20 -0.55 3.09 -12.46
CA VAL A 20 -0.35 2.27 -11.24
C VAL A 20 0.21 3.15 -10.11
N TRP A 21 1.21 3.96 -10.41
CA TRP A 21 1.77 4.93 -9.46
C TRP A 21 0.70 5.84 -8.87
N LYS A 22 -0.16 6.38 -9.71
CA LYS A 22 -1.25 7.27 -9.29
C LYS A 22 -2.22 6.57 -8.33
N ALA A 23 -2.53 5.29 -8.56
CA ALA A 23 -3.39 4.51 -7.67
C ALA A 23 -2.78 4.33 -6.27
N TRP A 24 -1.47 4.41 -6.12
CA TRP A 24 -0.75 4.33 -4.84
C TRP A 24 -0.54 5.69 -4.17
N THR A 25 -0.67 6.79 -4.90
CA THR A 25 -0.24 8.12 -4.44
C THR A 25 -1.33 9.17 -4.44
N ASP A 26 -2.44 8.92 -5.12
CA ASP A 26 -3.63 9.76 -5.05
C ASP A 26 -4.53 9.26 -3.90
N PRO A 27 -4.88 10.11 -2.92
CA PRO A 27 -5.63 9.66 -1.75
C PRO A 27 -7.01 9.09 -2.08
N THR A 28 -7.70 9.62 -3.08
CA THR A 28 -9.01 9.13 -3.51
C THR A 28 -8.91 7.75 -4.13
N LEU A 29 -7.92 7.53 -4.98
CA LEU A 29 -7.69 6.23 -5.63
C LEU A 29 -7.15 5.20 -4.63
N PHE A 30 -6.21 5.60 -3.79
CA PHE A 30 -5.61 4.72 -2.79
C PHE A 30 -6.66 4.17 -1.82
N ALA A 31 -7.60 5.02 -1.37
CA ALA A 31 -8.68 4.62 -0.48
C ALA A 31 -9.64 3.58 -1.10
N ARG A 32 -9.71 3.50 -2.42
CA ARG A 32 -10.63 2.59 -3.11
C ARG A 32 -10.16 1.14 -3.15
N TRP A 33 -8.87 0.89 -3.03
CA TRP A 33 -8.35 -0.48 -3.12
C TRP A 33 -7.60 -0.93 -1.86
N TYR A 34 -7.03 0.00 -1.10
CA TYR A 34 -6.29 -0.31 0.11
C TYR A 34 -7.25 -0.64 1.26
N GLY A 35 -7.07 -1.80 1.87
CA GLY A 35 -7.99 -2.29 2.90
C GLY A 35 -9.31 -2.81 2.30
N PRO A 36 -9.29 -3.90 1.50
CA PRO A 36 -10.52 -4.46 0.96
C PRO A 36 -11.49 -4.92 2.06
N ASN A 37 -12.79 -4.77 1.81
CA ASN A 37 -13.88 -5.15 2.72
C ASN A 37 -14.01 -4.28 3.97
N VAL A 38 -13.33 -3.14 4.04
CA VAL A 38 -13.49 -2.14 5.08
C VAL A 38 -13.62 -0.75 4.44
N GLU A 39 -14.13 0.21 5.18
CA GLU A 39 -14.12 1.61 4.74
C GLU A 39 -12.73 2.19 5.01
N THR A 40 -12.01 2.55 3.96
CA THR A 40 -10.69 3.16 4.07
C THR A 40 -10.79 4.67 3.91
N ILE A 41 -10.29 5.40 4.89
CA ILE A 41 -10.30 6.86 4.92
C ILE A 41 -8.86 7.34 4.97
N ILE A 42 -8.49 8.18 4.02
CA ILE A 42 -7.17 8.83 3.99
C ILE A 42 -7.31 10.21 4.62
N HIS A 43 -6.82 10.35 5.85
CA HIS A 43 -6.88 11.61 6.59
C HIS A 43 -5.84 12.62 6.13
N ARG A 44 -4.71 12.13 5.63
CA ARG A 44 -3.60 12.95 5.16
C ARG A 44 -2.76 12.14 4.19
N LEU A 45 -2.26 12.78 3.15
CA LEU A 45 -1.25 12.21 2.26
C LEU A 45 -0.31 13.33 1.80
N GLU A 46 0.88 13.37 2.38
CA GLU A 46 1.96 14.26 1.96
C GLU A 46 3.01 13.44 1.21
N LEU A 47 2.93 13.46 -0.10
CA LEU A 47 3.78 12.64 -0.97
C LEU A 47 5.16 13.28 -1.17
N ARG A 48 6.00 13.15 -0.16
CA ARG A 48 7.40 13.63 -0.19
C ARG A 48 8.22 12.88 0.86
N SER A 49 9.51 12.84 0.68
CA SER A 49 10.43 12.38 1.74
C SER A 49 10.19 13.22 3.00
N GLY A 50 9.98 12.55 4.14
CA GLY A 50 9.63 13.20 5.41
C GLY A 50 8.14 13.49 5.59
N GLY A 51 7.32 13.32 4.56
CA GLY A 51 5.86 13.37 4.65
C GLY A 51 5.26 12.05 5.14
N ASP A 52 3.95 12.01 5.33
CA ASP A 52 3.25 10.79 5.75
C ASP A 52 1.88 10.63 5.08
N CYS A 53 1.42 9.39 5.08
CA CYS A 53 0.04 9.03 4.77
C CYS A 53 -0.60 8.46 6.02
N ARG A 54 -1.78 8.98 6.39
CA ARG A 54 -2.54 8.56 7.56
C ARG A 54 -3.82 7.89 7.14
N VAL A 55 -3.93 6.62 7.47
CA VAL A 55 -5.00 5.72 7.01
C VAL A 55 -5.82 5.24 8.19
N GLU A 56 -7.13 5.42 8.11
CA GLU A 56 -8.09 4.78 9.00
C GLU A 56 -8.85 3.71 8.22
N MET A 57 -8.89 2.51 8.76
CA MET A 57 -9.72 1.41 8.25
C MET A 57 -10.86 1.18 9.23
N ARG A 58 -12.09 1.44 8.81
CA ARG A 58 -13.27 1.42 9.65
C ARG A 58 -14.20 0.26 9.27
N TRP A 59 -14.72 -0.41 10.28
CA TRP A 59 -15.76 -1.43 10.14
C TRP A 59 -16.79 -1.28 11.27
N SER A 60 -17.85 -2.08 11.27
CA SER A 60 -18.94 -1.99 12.25
C SER A 60 -18.51 -2.13 13.72
N GLY A 61 -17.39 -2.80 13.97
CA GLY A 61 -16.86 -3.06 15.33
C GLY A 61 -15.75 -2.13 15.79
N GLY A 62 -15.30 -1.17 14.95
CA GLY A 62 -14.20 -0.27 15.31
C GLY A 62 -13.40 0.27 14.15
N SER A 63 -12.23 0.78 14.47
CA SER A 63 -11.27 1.33 13.50
C SER A 63 -9.86 0.85 13.79
N ASN A 64 -9.06 0.74 12.76
CA ASN A 64 -7.62 0.56 12.83
C ASN A 64 -6.94 1.76 12.17
N PHE A 65 -5.90 2.28 12.81
CA PHE A 65 -5.15 3.43 12.32
C PHE A 65 -3.75 3.02 11.91
N GLN A 66 -3.30 3.49 10.76
CA GLN A 66 -1.97 3.20 10.21
C GLN A 66 -1.31 4.48 9.71
N LYS A 67 -0.01 4.56 9.86
CA LYS A 67 0.79 5.66 9.34
C LYS A 67 1.89 5.12 8.44
N LEU A 68 2.01 5.70 7.25
CA LEU A 68 3.05 5.41 6.28
C LEU A 68 3.96 6.64 6.23
N ALA A 69 5.09 6.57 6.92
CA ALA A 69 6.05 7.69 6.96
C ALA A 69 7.03 7.54 5.78
N TYR A 70 6.91 8.40 4.78
CA TYR A 70 7.71 8.30 3.55
C TYR A 70 9.19 8.62 3.79
N ILE A 71 10.06 7.71 3.37
CA ILE A 71 11.51 7.88 3.35
C ILE A 71 11.95 8.31 1.95
N GLU A 72 11.44 7.65 0.93
CA GLU A 72 11.78 7.94 -0.47
C GLU A 72 10.52 8.00 -1.32
N VAL A 73 10.44 9.02 -2.16
CA VAL A 73 9.40 9.17 -3.17
C VAL A 73 10.08 9.49 -4.49
N THR A 74 10.19 8.50 -5.37
CA THR A 74 10.83 8.62 -6.68
C THR A 74 9.81 8.31 -7.78
N PRO A 75 9.04 9.31 -8.23
CA PRO A 75 8.02 9.10 -9.25
C PRO A 75 8.60 8.70 -10.61
N PRO A 76 7.96 7.81 -11.35
CA PRO A 76 6.88 6.92 -10.97
C PRO A 76 7.38 5.50 -10.65
N ALA A 77 8.58 5.38 -10.08
CA ALA A 77 9.34 4.13 -10.02
C ALA A 77 9.44 3.49 -8.63
N ARG A 78 9.46 4.30 -7.55
CA ARG A 78 9.79 3.74 -6.24
C ARG A 78 9.22 4.55 -5.09
N LEU A 79 8.65 3.83 -4.11
CA LEU A 79 8.21 4.34 -2.81
C LEU A 79 8.89 3.54 -1.71
N VAL A 80 9.37 4.22 -0.69
CA VAL A 80 9.86 3.59 0.54
C VAL A 80 9.23 4.30 1.72
N TRP A 81 8.63 3.55 2.65
CA TRP A 81 8.05 4.13 3.87
C TRP A 81 8.19 3.21 5.07
N LEU A 82 8.11 3.81 6.24
CA LEU A 82 7.98 3.09 7.51
C LEU A 82 6.48 2.97 7.81
N HIS A 83 6.01 1.73 7.89
CA HIS A 83 4.61 1.38 8.14
C HIS A 83 4.41 1.09 9.63
N SER A 84 3.48 1.77 10.26
CA SER A 84 3.19 1.58 11.68
C SER A 84 1.71 1.48 11.95
N ASN A 85 1.33 0.64 12.93
CA ASN A 85 0.03 0.77 13.58
C ASN A 85 0.11 1.98 14.52
N THR A 86 -0.97 2.73 14.63
CA THR A 86 -1.05 3.91 15.51
C THR A 86 -2.34 3.89 16.33
N ASP A 87 -2.38 4.76 17.32
CA ASP A 87 -3.63 5.13 17.99
C ASP A 87 -4.37 6.21 17.17
N ALA A 88 -5.48 6.72 17.70
CA ALA A 88 -6.28 7.75 17.05
C ALA A 88 -5.58 9.11 16.95
N ASP A 89 -4.52 9.33 17.73
CA ASP A 89 -3.70 10.54 17.70
C ASP A 89 -2.49 10.41 16.77
N TRP A 90 -2.41 9.28 16.04
CA TRP A 90 -1.34 8.95 15.09
C TRP A 90 0.02 8.68 15.74
N GLU A 91 0.01 8.34 17.01
CA GLU A 91 1.20 7.88 17.72
C GLU A 91 1.38 6.37 17.54
N ILE A 92 2.62 5.93 17.36
CA ILE A 92 2.92 4.51 17.13
C ILE A 92 2.45 3.69 18.35
N ALA A 93 1.63 2.68 18.07
CA ALA A 93 1.05 1.80 19.10
C ALA A 93 1.18 0.33 18.68
N SER A 94 1.15 -0.56 19.67
CA SER A 94 1.09 -1.99 19.37
C SER A 94 -0.28 -2.37 18.82
N ASN A 95 -0.31 -3.40 17.97
CA ASN A 95 -1.58 -3.96 17.49
C ASN A 95 -2.25 -4.73 18.63
N PRO A 96 -3.47 -4.34 19.09
CA PRO A 96 -4.13 -5.03 20.21
C PRO A 96 -4.41 -6.51 19.95
N ARG A 97 -4.59 -6.91 18.69
CA ARG A 97 -4.85 -8.31 18.30
C ARG A 97 -3.58 -9.14 18.17
N MET A 98 -2.45 -8.47 17.96
CA MET A 98 -1.13 -9.09 17.80
C MET A 98 -0.09 -8.23 18.53
N PRO A 99 -0.01 -8.32 19.88
CA PRO A 99 0.87 -7.43 20.67
C PRO A 99 2.36 -7.53 20.31
N ASP A 100 2.77 -8.68 19.83
CA ASP A 100 4.16 -8.94 19.42
C ASP A 100 4.42 -8.64 17.93
N TRP A 101 3.41 -8.11 17.22
CA TRP A 101 3.60 -7.67 15.84
C TRP A 101 4.57 -6.48 15.78
N PRO A 102 5.50 -6.44 14.82
CA PRO A 102 6.42 -5.31 14.70
C PRO A 102 5.70 -3.97 14.68
N ARG A 103 6.15 -3.06 15.51
CA ARG A 103 5.57 -1.71 15.55
C ARG A 103 5.84 -0.94 14.27
N VAL A 104 6.98 -1.23 13.63
CA VAL A 104 7.39 -0.59 12.39
C VAL A 104 7.87 -1.63 11.39
N LEU A 105 7.38 -1.52 10.17
CA LEU A 105 7.80 -2.32 9.02
C LEU A 105 8.41 -1.41 7.96
N LEU A 106 9.59 -1.76 7.49
CA LEU A 106 10.17 -1.11 6.31
C LEU A 106 9.46 -1.65 5.07
N THR A 107 8.85 -0.76 4.32
CA THR A 107 8.10 -1.09 3.10
C THR A 107 8.75 -0.47 1.90
N THR A 108 9.02 -1.27 0.89
CA THR A 108 9.54 -0.81 -0.41
C THR A 108 8.61 -1.27 -1.51
N VAL A 109 8.18 -0.36 -2.36
CA VAL A 109 7.38 -0.68 -3.55
C VAL A 109 8.09 -0.15 -4.78
N THR A 110 8.33 -1.02 -5.75
CA THR A 110 8.91 -0.66 -7.05
C THR A 110 7.91 -0.90 -8.15
N PHE A 111 7.92 -0.01 -9.14
CA PHE A 111 7.04 -0.01 -10.30
C PHE A 111 7.92 -0.04 -11.54
N ASN A 112 8.03 -1.20 -12.18
CA ASN A 112 8.88 -1.38 -13.35
C ASN A 112 8.03 -1.58 -14.61
N THR A 113 8.34 -0.84 -15.66
CA THR A 113 7.69 -1.00 -16.96
C THR A 113 8.28 -2.20 -17.69
N PHE A 114 7.41 -3.07 -18.19
CA PHE A 114 7.76 -4.13 -19.08
C PHE A 114 6.72 -4.16 -20.22
N ASP A 115 7.10 -3.68 -21.40
CA ASP A 115 6.21 -3.46 -22.53
C ASP A 115 5.03 -2.54 -22.15
N LYS A 116 3.80 -3.01 -22.23
CA LYS A 116 2.58 -2.25 -21.84
C LYS A 116 2.10 -2.57 -20.44
N GLU A 117 2.90 -3.28 -19.69
CA GLU A 117 2.57 -3.75 -18.35
C GLU A 117 3.45 -3.09 -17.31
N THR A 118 2.98 -3.11 -16.07
CA THR A 118 3.74 -2.68 -14.91
C THR A 118 3.96 -3.86 -13.98
N HIS A 119 5.23 -4.15 -13.71
CA HIS A 119 5.62 -5.13 -12.71
C HIS A 119 5.82 -4.41 -11.37
N LEU A 120 4.98 -4.75 -10.41
CA LEU A 120 5.02 -4.21 -9.06
C LEU A 120 5.66 -5.23 -8.13
N ARG A 121 6.62 -4.77 -7.33
CA ARG A 121 7.23 -5.56 -6.27
C ARG A 121 7.17 -4.80 -4.96
N LEU A 122 6.59 -5.44 -3.96
CA LEU A 122 6.52 -4.90 -2.59
C LEU A 122 7.31 -5.80 -1.66
N THR A 123 8.09 -5.20 -0.79
CA THR A 123 8.76 -5.93 0.30
C THR A 123 8.41 -5.35 1.65
N TRP A 124 8.24 -6.22 2.64
CA TRP A 124 8.05 -5.88 4.04
C TRP A 124 9.11 -6.56 4.88
N SER A 125 9.73 -5.82 5.77
CA SER A 125 10.63 -6.39 6.78
C SER A 125 10.50 -5.62 8.10
N PRO A 126 10.68 -6.30 9.26
CA PRO A 126 10.70 -5.61 10.55
C PRO A 126 11.81 -4.56 10.59
N HIS A 127 11.50 -3.38 11.13
CA HIS A 127 12.44 -2.27 11.22
C HIS A 127 12.68 -1.92 12.69
N GLU A 128 13.95 -1.93 13.12
CA GLU A 128 14.34 -1.66 14.51
C GLU A 128 13.52 -2.47 15.52
N ALA A 129 13.24 -3.73 15.18
CA ALA A 129 12.34 -4.59 15.92
C ALA A 129 13.08 -5.47 16.92
N SER A 130 12.38 -5.84 18.01
CA SER A 130 12.88 -6.81 18.97
C SER A 130 12.89 -8.23 18.39
N GLU A 131 13.63 -9.14 19.03
CA GLU A 131 13.63 -10.55 18.62
C GLU A 131 12.22 -11.16 18.63
N ARG A 132 11.38 -10.76 19.58
CA ARG A 132 10.00 -11.22 19.71
C ARG A 132 9.14 -10.72 18.53
N GLU A 133 9.29 -9.47 18.14
CA GLU A 133 8.61 -8.89 16.98
C GLU A 133 9.05 -9.56 15.68
N ILE A 134 10.35 -9.80 15.52
CA ILE A 134 10.91 -10.50 14.35
C ILE A 134 10.34 -11.92 14.25
N ALA A 135 10.29 -12.66 15.36
CA ALA A 135 9.73 -14.00 15.41
C ALA A 135 8.24 -14.03 15.07
N CYS A 136 7.47 -13.06 15.58
CA CYS A 136 6.05 -12.91 15.29
C CYS A 136 5.83 -12.65 13.78
N PHE A 137 6.59 -11.77 13.20
CA PHE A 137 6.53 -11.48 11.76
C PHE A 137 6.86 -12.72 10.92
N ALA A 138 7.94 -13.41 11.25
CA ALA A 138 8.35 -14.63 10.53
C ALA A 138 7.27 -15.71 10.57
N ALA A 139 6.64 -15.91 11.74
CA ALA A 139 5.55 -16.88 11.90
C ALA A 139 4.30 -16.51 11.11
N ALA A 140 4.06 -15.23 10.87
CA ALA A 140 2.88 -14.72 10.16
C ALA A 140 3.06 -14.68 8.64
N MET A 141 4.27 -14.86 8.12
CA MET A 141 4.56 -14.66 6.68
C MET A 141 3.69 -15.52 5.75
N ASP A 142 3.43 -16.78 6.11
CA ASP A 142 2.61 -17.67 5.29
C ASP A 142 1.16 -17.20 5.13
N GLY A 143 0.64 -16.44 6.09
CA GLY A 143 -0.72 -15.92 6.08
C GLY A 143 -0.88 -14.52 5.50
N MET A 144 0.22 -13.77 5.32
CA MET A 144 0.17 -12.37 4.85
C MET A 144 -0.38 -12.23 3.46
N GLY A 145 -0.15 -13.21 2.59
CA GLY A 145 -0.55 -13.17 1.19
C GLY A 145 -2.05 -12.99 0.99
N ARG A 146 -2.89 -13.50 1.88
CA ARG A 146 -4.36 -13.41 1.74
C ARG A 146 -4.89 -11.98 1.75
N GLY A 147 -4.38 -11.15 2.67
CA GLY A 147 -4.78 -9.75 2.76
C GLY A 147 -4.27 -8.94 1.55
N TRP A 148 -3.02 -9.17 1.17
CA TRP A 148 -2.43 -8.51 0.02
C TRP A 148 -3.06 -8.97 -1.29
N ASP A 149 -3.38 -10.26 -1.45
CA ASP A 149 -4.04 -10.78 -2.65
C ASP A 149 -5.38 -10.09 -2.88
N ALA A 150 -6.20 -9.95 -1.85
CA ALA A 150 -7.48 -9.25 -1.93
C ALA A 150 -7.30 -7.77 -2.32
N GLY A 151 -6.30 -7.10 -1.75
CA GLY A 151 -5.95 -5.71 -2.09
C GLY A 151 -5.48 -5.58 -3.54
N MET A 152 -4.63 -6.49 -3.99
CA MET A 152 -4.13 -6.49 -5.38
C MET A 152 -5.24 -6.78 -6.39
N GLU A 153 -6.20 -7.63 -6.08
CA GLU A 153 -7.39 -7.85 -6.92
C GLU A 153 -8.24 -6.58 -7.03
N SER A 154 -8.44 -5.88 -5.91
CA SER A 154 -9.15 -4.61 -5.90
C SER A 154 -8.42 -3.54 -6.72
N LEU A 155 -7.11 -3.48 -6.60
CA LEU A 155 -6.27 -2.59 -7.41
C LEU A 155 -6.38 -2.90 -8.90
N ALA A 156 -6.32 -4.17 -9.27
CA ALA A 156 -6.45 -4.59 -10.67
C ALA A 156 -7.80 -4.15 -11.27
N LYS A 157 -8.89 -4.30 -10.53
CA LYS A 157 -10.23 -3.84 -10.94
C LYS A 157 -10.29 -2.33 -11.10
N LEU A 158 -9.71 -1.59 -10.17
CA LEU A 158 -9.62 -0.12 -10.22
C LEU A 158 -8.86 0.35 -11.46
N LEU A 159 -7.75 -0.30 -11.78
CA LEU A 159 -6.94 0.04 -12.96
C LEU A 159 -7.71 -0.18 -14.27
N VAL A 160 -8.53 -1.23 -14.36
CA VAL A 160 -9.42 -1.46 -15.50
C VAL A 160 -10.44 -0.32 -15.61
N GLU A 161 -11.06 0.08 -14.53
CA GLU A 161 -12.03 1.20 -14.51
C GLU A 161 -11.39 2.52 -14.95
N ILE A 162 -10.21 2.86 -14.45
CA ILE A 162 -9.48 4.10 -14.78
C ILE A 162 -9.19 4.14 -16.28
N GLN A 163 -8.72 3.04 -16.86
CA GLN A 163 -8.39 2.97 -18.28
C GLN A 163 -9.65 3.05 -19.14
N ALA A 164 -10.76 2.43 -18.74
CA ALA A 164 -12.04 2.52 -19.44
C ALA A 164 -12.59 3.95 -19.43
N GLN A 165 -12.48 4.69 -18.33
CA GLN A 165 -12.90 6.08 -18.21
C GLN A 165 -12.03 7.01 -19.08
N SER A 166 -10.74 6.76 -19.15
CA SER A 166 -9.80 7.49 -20.00
C SER A 166 -10.17 7.35 -21.49
N LEU A 167 -10.46 6.12 -21.95
CA LEU A 167 -10.91 5.85 -23.32
C LEU A 167 -12.24 6.53 -23.63
N LYS A 168 -13.21 6.54 -22.73
CA LYS A 168 -14.48 7.25 -22.91
C LYS A 168 -14.29 8.77 -23.02
N GLY A 169 -13.40 9.33 -22.21
CA GLY A 169 -13.03 10.75 -22.27
C GLY A 169 -12.43 11.15 -23.63
N GLU A 170 -11.55 10.33 -24.17
CA GLU A 170 -10.93 10.52 -25.47
C GLU A 170 -11.97 10.44 -26.60
N LEU A 171 -12.85 9.45 -26.59
CA LEU A 171 -13.94 9.31 -27.58
C LEU A 171 -14.90 10.48 -27.57
N ASN A 172 -15.27 10.97 -26.39
CA ASN A 172 -16.15 12.13 -26.25
C ASN A 172 -15.49 13.42 -26.76
N SER A 173 -14.20 13.57 -26.60
CA SER A 173 -13.47 14.74 -27.13
C SER A 173 -13.37 14.74 -28.65
N LEU A 174 -13.34 13.57 -29.28
CA LEU A 174 -13.30 13.42 -30.74
C LEU A 174 -14.67 13.60 -31.41
N SER A 175 -15.77 13.34 -30.71
CA SER A 175 -17.15 13.48 -31.23
C SER A 175 -17.75 14.88 -31.06
N GLY A 176 -17.03 15.80 -30.41
CA GLY A 176 -17.49 17.18 -30.15
C GLY A 176 -17.08 18.23 -31.21
N HIS A 177 -16.73 17.82 -32.44
CA HIS A 177 -16.40 18.74 -33.54
C HIS A 177 -17.37 18.58 -34.69
#